data_1586d655154587f103150c0c21709d1e
#
_entry.id   1586d655154587f103150c0c21709d1e
#
_cell.length_a   1.000
_cell.length_b   1.000
_cell.length_c   1.000
_cell.angle_alpha   90.00
_cell.angle_beta   90.00
_cell.angle_gamma   90.00
#
_symmetry.space_group_name_H-M   'P 1'
#
loop_
_entity.id
_entity.type
_entity.pdbx_description
1 polymer ?
#
loop_
_entity_poly.entity_id
_entity_poly.type
_entity_poly.pdbx_seq_one_letter_code
_entity_poly.pdbx_strand_id
1 'polypeptide(L)'
;MKSILNNPFRIAGIIANASAREVFARKNRISAYAKVSKEITSEYDFSFLNSIQRTNSIIDKAFSDIEQNQNKVVHSLFWFTNLNSVDNTAIQHLVSGNKEKAIEIWDKLTDEKEVTSKNFSAFNNIGTLYLLEESKQKIKQGIT
;
A
#
# COMPACT_ATOMS: atom_id res chain seq x y z
N MET A 1 9.93 -12.90 8.48
CA MET A 1 8.76 -12.10 8.05
C MET A 1 9.04 -11.48 6.70
N LYS A 2 8.15 -11.69 5.74
CA LYS A 2 8.28 -10.97 4.47
C LYS A 2 8.20 -9.48 4.75
N SER A 3 9.11 -8.72 4.18
CA SER A 3 9.13 -7.28 4.37
C SER A 3 7.82 -6.66 3.89
N ILE A 4 7.28 -5.73 4.67
CA ILE A 4 6.11 -4.94 4.26
C ILE A 4 6.38 -4.22 2.94
N LEU A 5 7.65 -3.91 2.65
CA LEU A 5 8.05 -3.26 1.39
C LEU A 5 7.78 -4.14 0.17
N ASN A 6 7.66 -5.46 0.36
CA ASN A 6 7.38 -6.42 -0.71
C ASN A 6 5.91 -6.90 -0.72
N ASN A 7 5.03 -6.18 -0.03
CA ASN A 7 3.61 -6.52 -0.02
C ASN A 7 3.07 -6.55 -1.46
N PRO A 8 2.31 -7.60 -1.85
CA PRO A 8 1.82 -7.73 -3.22
C PRO A 8 0.93 -6.57 -3.68
N PHE A 9 0.15 -5.96 -2.79
CA PHE A 9 -0.64 -4.76 -3.14
C PHE A 9 0.27 -3.59 -3.50
N ARG A 10 1.36 -3.39 -2.77
CA ARG A 10 2.35 -2.36 -3.10
C ARG A 10 2.99 -2.63 -4.45
N ILE A 11 3.41 -3.85 -4.71
CA ILE A 11 4.03 -4.24 -5.99
C ILE A 11 3.05 -4.05 -7.15
N ALA A 12 1.80 -4.50 -6.98
CA ALA A 12 0.76 -4.31 -7.99
C ALA A 12 0.41 -2.83 -8.20
N GLY A 13 0.64 -1.98 -7.19
CA GLY A 13 0.36 -0.55 -7.25
C GLY A 13 -1.11 -0.21 -7.00
N ILE A 14 -1.75 -0.95 -6.09
CA ILE A 14 -3.14 -0.74 -5.69
C ILE A 14 -3.26 -0.76 -4.17
N ILE A 15 -4.40 -0.30 -3.65
CA ILE A 15 -4.70 -0.39 -2.22
C ILE A 15 -5.27 -1.77 -1.87
N ALA A 16 -5.21 -2.12 -0.58
CA ALA A 16 -5.51 -3.48 -0.11
C ALA A 16 -6.98 -3.88 -0.32
N ASN A 17 -7.90 -2.94 -0.31
CA ASN A 17 -9.32 -3.20 -0.52
C ASN A 17 -9.80 -2.86 -1.94
N ALA A 18 -8.89 -2.85 -2.92
CA ALA A 18 -9.26 -2.63 -4.31
C ALA A 18 -10.30 -3.68 -4.75
N SER A 19 -11.33 -3.23 -5.45
CA SER A 19 -12.36 -4.11 -5.99
C SER A 19 -11.81 -4.98 -7.13
N ALA A 20 -12.53 -6.07 -7.46
CA ALA A 20 -12.16 -6.92 -8.60
C ALA A 20 -12.06 -6.09 -9.89
N ARG A 21 -12.96 -5.12 -10.05
CA ARG A 21 -12.96 -4.21 -11.20
C ARG A 21 -11.70 -3.34 -11.23
N GLU A 22 -11.29 -2.82 -10.09
CA GLU A 22 -10.07 -2.01 -9.97
C GLU A 22 -8.82 -2.84 -10.22
N VAL A 23 -8.77 -4.07 -9.71
CA VAL A 23 -7.68 -5.02 -9.98
C VAL A 23 -7.56 -5.30 -11.48
N PHE A 24 -8.68 -5.56 -12.14
CA PHE A 24 -8.74 -5.82 -13.58
C PHE A 24 -8.26 -4.60 -14.38
N ALA A 25 -8.74 -3.41 -14.03
CA ALA A 25 -8.33 -2.16 -14.68
C ALA A 25 -6.82 -1.92 -14.53
N ARG A 26 -6.27 -2.22 -13.36
CA ARG A 26 -4.83 -2.08 -13.11
C ARG A 26 -4.01 -3.05 -13.98
N LYS A 27 -4.45 -4.31 -14.08
CA LYS A 27 -3.78 -5.30 -14.96
C LYS A 27 -3.74 -4.81 -16.40
N ASN A 28 -4.85 -4.27 -16.90
CA ASN A 28 -4.93 -3.73 -18.26
C ASN A 28 -3.98 -2.54 -18.46
N ARG A 29 -3.88 -1.65 -17.48
CA ARG A 29 -2.98 -0.51 -17.54
C ARG A 29 -1.52 -0.95 -17.58
N ILE A 30 -1.15 -1.94 -16.77
CA ILE A 30 0.21 -2.50 -16.75
C ILE A 30 0.54 -3.11 -18.11
N SER A 31 -0.38 -3.85 -18.72
CA SER A 31 -0.19 -4.43 -20.05
C SER A 31 0.01 -3.34 -21.11
N ALA A 32 -0.72 -2.22 -21.00
CA ALA A 32 -0.57 -1.09 -21.92
C ALA A 32 0.82 -0.43 -21.77
N TYR A 33 1.32 -0.28 -20.55
CA TYR A 33 2.68 0.25 -20.32
C TYR A 33 3.74 -0.65 -20.94
N ALA A 34 3.60 -1.97 -20.77
CA ALA A 34 4.54 -2.93 -21.33
C ALA A 34 4.60 -2.84 -22.86
N LYS A 35 3.46 -2.63 -23.53
CA LYS A 35 3.39 -2.53 -25.00
C LYS A 35 4.15 -1.33 -25.56
N VAL A 36 4.27 -0.25 -24.79
CA VAL A 36 4.99 0.97 -25.22
C VAL A 36 6.33 1.14 -24.51
N SER A 37 6.81 0.08 -23.86
CA SER A 37 8.07 0.06 -23.11
C SER A 37 8.17 1.18 -22.06
N LYS A 38 7.04 1.54 -21.47
CA LYS A 38 6.98 2.57 -20.44
C LYS A 38 7.19 1.93 -19.08
N GLU A 39 7.91 2.61 -18.20
CA GLU A 39 8.09 2.18 -16.82
C GLU A 39 6.74 2.07 -16.11
N ILE A 40 6.56 0.98 -15.35
CA ILE A 40 5.33 0.72 -14.62
C ILE A 40 5.40 1.43 -13.28
N THR A 41 4.57 2.45 -13.10
CA THR A 41 4.48 3.24 -11.87
C THR A 41 3.06 3.24 -11.31
N SER A 42 2.90 3.70 -10.08
CA SER A 42 1.60 3.85 -9.42
C SER A 42 1.58 5.14 -8.60
N GLU A 43 0.40 5.71 -8.45
CA GLU A 43 0.22 6.85 -7.53
C GLU A 43 0.54 6.48 -6.09
N TYR A 44 0.51 5.18 -5.74
CA TYR A 44 0.85 4.69 -4.41
C TYR A 44 2.34 4.38 -4.24
N ASP A 45 3.16 4.73 -5.22
CA ASP A 45 4.62 4.70 -5.10
C ASP A 45 5.07 5.96 -4.36
N PHE A 46 4.79 6.00 -3.07
CA PHE A 46 4.98 7.20 -2.25
C PHE A 46 6.43 7.67 -2.27
N SER A 47 6.62 8.98 -2.32
CA SER A 47 7.94 9.61 -2.45
C SER A 47 8.89 9.30 -1.28
N PHE A 48 8.34 9.00 -0.10
CA PHE A 48 9.14 8.66 1.07
C PHE A 48 9.62 7.20 1.09
N LEU A 49 9.20 6.37 0.12
CA LEU A 49 9.61 4.97 0.00
C LEU A 49 10.62 4.80 -1.13
N ASN A 50 11.42 3.73 -1.03
CA ASN A 50 12.34 3.35 -2.10
C ASN A 50 11.56 2.98 -3.36
N SER A 51 12.17 3.21 -4.53
CA SER A 51 11.57 2.81 -5.79
C SER A 51 11.42 1.29 -5.88
N ILE A 52 10.41 0.86 -6.65
CA ILE A 52 10.12 -0.55 -6.85
C ILE A 52 10.58 -0.94 -8.24
N GLN A 53 11.32 -2.04 -8.32
CA GLN A 53 11.63 -2.66 -9.62
C GLN A 53 10.53 -3.65 -9.96
N ARG A 54 9.73 -3.34 -10.97
CA ARG A 54 8.62 -4.18 -11.42
C ARG A 54 8.98 -4.90 -12.68
N THR A 55 9.42 -6.17 -12.54
CA THR A 55 9.54 -7.07 -13.69
C THR A 55 8.20 -7.76 -13.92
N ASN A 56 8.00 -8.32 -15.12
CA ASN A 56 6.76 -9.04 -15.42
C ASN A 56 6.53 -10.20 -14.44
N SER A 57 7.57 -10.95 -14.09
CA SER A 57 7.43 -12.07 -13.16
C SER A 57 7.08 -11.64 -11.75
N ILE A 58 7.64 -10.52 -11.28
CA ILE A 58 7.34 -9.96 -9.96
C ILE A 58 5.88 -9.49 -9.90
N ILE A 59 5.41 -8.84 -10.95
CA ILE A 59 4.03 -8.36 -11.04
C ILE A 59 3.05 -9.53 -11.11
N ASP A 60 3.33 -10.53 -11.94
CA ASP A 60 2.46 -11.71 -12.08
C ASP A 60 2.33 -12.46 -10.75
N LYS A 61 3.44 -12.61 -10.02
CA LYS A 61 3.42 -13.21 -8.69
C LYS A 61 2.58 -12.39 -7.72
N ALA A 62 2.70 -11.07 -7.74
CA ALA A 62 1.94 -10.19 -6.85
C ALA A 62 0.43 -10.35 -7.10
N PHE A 63 -0.02 -10.32 -8.35
CA PHE A 63 -1.44 -10.52 -8.67
C PHE A 63 -1.92 -11.93 -8.32
N SER A 64 -1.09 -12.94 -8.52
CA SER A 64 -1.42 -14.31 -8.11
C SER A 64 -1.64 -14.38 -6.60
N ASP A 65 -0.77 -13.78 -5.82
CA ASP A 65 -0.89 -13.74 -4.35
C ASP A 65 -2.17 -13.00 -3.92
N ILE A 66 -2.50 -11.90 -4.59
CA ILE A 66 -3.71 -11.13 -4.29
C ILE A 66 -4.98 -11.92 -4.58
N GLU A 67 -5.00 -12.67 -5.68
CA GLU A 67 -6.16 -13.43 -6.14
C GLU A 67 -6.45 -14.67 -5.28
N GLN A 68 -5.48 -15.15 -4.51
CA GLN A 68 -5.69 -16.26 -3.58
C GLN A 68 -6.34 -15.72 -2.30
N ASN A 69 -7.55 -16.19 -2.00
CA ASN A 69 -8.35 -15.69 -0.88
C ASN A 69 -7.61 -15.68 0.46
N GLN A 70 -6.83 -16.72 0.76
CA GLN A 70 -6.07 -16.80 2.02
C GLN A 70 -5.00 -15.73 2.10
N ASN A 71 -4.25 -15.55 1.02
CA ASN A 71 -3.16 -14.58 0.97
C ASN A 71 -3.69 -13.15 0.97
N LYS A 72 -4.84 -12.91 0.33
CA LYS A 72 -5.46 -11.59 0.30
C LYS A 72 -5.75 -11.05 1.70
N VAL A 73 -6.29 -11.88 2.59
CA VAL A 73 -6.58 -11.47 3.97
C VAL A 73 -5.31 -11.12 4.73
N VAL A 74 -4.28 -11.97 4.64
CA VAL A 74 -3.00 -11.73 5.33
C VAL A 74 -2.31 -10.47 4.83
N HIS A 75 -2.25 -10.29 3.51
CA HIS A 75 -1.54 -9.15 2.92
C HIS A 75 -2.27 -7.82 3.12
N SER A 76 -3.60 -7.83 3.22
CA SER A 76 -4.37 -6.61 3.45
C SER A 76 -4.13 -6.00 4.83
N LEU A 77 -3.64 -6.78 5.80
CA LEU A 77 -3.29 -6.29 7.14
C LEU A 77 -1.99 -5.49 7.15
N PHE A 78 -1.22 -5.51 6.05
CA PHE A 78 0.09 -4.86 5.97
C PHE A 78 0.17 -3.86 4.83
N TRP A 79 -0.97 -3.34 4.40
CA TRP A 79 -1.04 -2.30 3.39
C TRP A 79 -2.25 -1.39 3.64
N PHE A 80 -2.29 -0.28 2.94
CA PHE A 80 -3.31 0.75 3.14
C PHE A 80 -4.67 0.31 2.61
N THR A 81 -5.72 0.65 3.35
CA THR A 81 -7.11 0.44 2.95
C THR A 81 -7.84 1.79 2.89
N ASN A 82 -8.79 1.89 1.97
CA ASN A 82 -9.61 3.09 1.80
C ASN A 82 -11.08 2.70 2.02
N LEU A 83 -11.56 2.79 3.26
CA LEU A 83 -12.91 2.37 3.63
C LEU A 83 -13.89 3.51 3.82
N ASN A 84 -13.39 4.76 3.87
CA ASN A 84 -14.24 5.93 4.10
C ASN A 84 -13.56 7.20 3.58
N SER A 85 -14.28 8.32 3.64
CA SER A 85 -13.76 9.61 3.16
C SER A 85 -12.52 10.10 3.91
N VAL A 86 -12.41 9.76 5.19
CA VAL A 86 -11.24 10.13 5.99
C VAL A 86 -9.99 9.41 5.50
N ASP A 87 -10.10 8.10 5.28
CA ASP A 87 -9.01 7.31 4.70
C ASP A 87 -8.61 7.87 3.34
N ASN A 88 -9.60 8.17 2.50
CA ASN A 88 -9.32 8.72 1.17
C ASN A 88 -8.52 10.02 1.27
N THR A 89 -8.91 10.93 2.15
CA THR A 89 -8.23 12.20 2.34
C THR A 89 -6.78 11.98 2.79
N ALA A 90 -6.58 11.11 3.79
CA ALA A 90 -5.25 10.81 4.30
C ALA A 90 -4.36 10.18 3.21
N ILE A 91 -4.89 9.22 2.45
CA ILE A 91 -4.16 8.57 1.35
C ILE A 91 -3.78 9.59 0.27
N GLN A 92 -4.67 10.53 -0.06
CA GLN A 92 -4.35 11.57 -1.03
C GLN A 92 -3.20 12.48 -0.55
N HIS A 93 -3.09 12.72 0.75
CA HIS A 93 -1.93 13.39 1.30
C HIS A 93 -0.64 12.57 1.13
N LEU A 94 -0.70 11.25 1.30
CA LEU A 94 0.44 10.38 1.02
C LEU A 94 0.83 10.44 -0.45
N VAL A 95 -0.14 10.40 -1.35
CA VAL A 95 0.09 10.50 -2.80
C VAL A 95 0.76 11.83 -3.15
N SER A 96 0.40 12.90 -2.46
CA SER A 96 0.97 14.25 -2.66
C SER A 96 2.32 14.45 -1.96
N GLY A 97 2.82 13.45 -1.25
CA GLY A 97 4.10 13.53 -0.55
C GLY A 97 4.02 14.16 0.84
N ASN A 98 2.82 14.33 1.39
CA ASN A 98 2.60 14.95 2.70
C ASN A 98 2.24 13.89 3.75
N LYS A 99 3.24 13.11 4.12
CA LYS A 99 3.11 12.02 5.10
C LYS A 99 2.63 12.51 6.47
N GLU A 100 3.16 13.63 6.92
CA GLU A 100 2.85 14.19 8.25
C GLU A 100 1.36 14.53 8.37
N LYS A 101 0.76 15.01 7.29
CA LYS A 101 -0.67 15.33 7.29
C LYS A 101 -1.54 14.08 7.37
N ALA A 102 -1.13 13.02 6.69
CA ALA A 102 -1.81 11.72 6.79
C ALA A 102 -1.74 11.16 8.22
N ILE A 103 -0.57 11.23 8.85
CA ILE A 103 -0.40 10.81 10.25
C ILE A 103 -1.32 11.61 11.16
N GLU A 104 -1.36 12.92 11.00
CA GLU A 104 -2.22 13.80 11.80
C GLU A 104 -3.70 13.38 11.69
N ILE A 105 -4.17 13.10 10.48
CA ILE A 105 -5.56 12.71 10.24
C ILE A 105 -5.89 11.38 10.95
N TRP A 106 -5.08 10.36 10.76
CA TRP A 106 -5.33 9.05 11.37
C TRP A 106 -5.08 9.05 12.88
N ASP A 107 -4.12 9.85 13.34
CA ASP A 107 -3.79 9.95 14.76
C ASP A 107 -5.00 10.45 15.59
N LYS A 108 -5.76 11.37 15.05
CA LYS A 108 -6.99 11.86 15.69
C LYS A 108 -8.03 10.76 15.94
N LEU A 109 -8.00 9.70 15.13
CA LEU A 109 -8.93 8.58 15.24
C LEU A 109 -8.39 7.43 16.08
N THR A 110 -7.12 7.43 16.40
CA THR A 110 -6.46 6.29 17.06
C THR A 110 -5.82 6.61 18.38
N ASP A 111 -5.34 7.85 18.59
CA ASP A 111 -4.59 8.24 19.78
C ASP A 111 -5.48 8.13 21.03
N GLU A 112 -5.02 7.35 22.00
CA GLU A 112 -5.73 7.05 23.23
C GLU A 112 -7.15 6.51 23.04
N LYS A 113 -7.40 5.84 21.92
CA LYS A 113 -8.72 5.28 21.58
C LYS A 113 -8.65 3.78 21.40
N GLU A 114 -9.75 3.12 21.75
CA GLU A 114 -9.91 1.69 21.49
C GLU A 114 -10.30 1.44 20.04
N VAL A 115 -9.94 0.26 19.53
CA VAL A 115 -10.30 -0.14 18.17
C VAL A 115 -11.80 -0.43 18.11
N THR A 116 -12.48 0.19 17.15
CA THR A 116 -13.89 -0.02 16.86
C THR A 116 -14.09 -0.25 15.37
N SER A 117 -15.30 -0.61 14.95
CA SER A 117 -15.63 -0.72 13.54
C SER A 117 -15.49 0.60 12.78
N LYS A 118 -15.57 1.73 13.49
CA LYS A 118 -15.48 3.07 12.88
C LYS A 118 -14.06 3.54 12.65
N ASN A 119 -13.09 3.08 13.45
CA ASN A 119 -11.69 3.52 13.35
C ASN A 119 -10.72 2.38 13.02
N PHE A 120 -11.21 1.19 12.72
CA PHE A 120 -10.38 0.03 12.40
C PHE A 120 -9.41 0.33 11.25
N SER A 121 -9.88 0.94 10.18
CA SER A 121 -9.03 1.26 9.03
C SER A 121 -7.95 2.29 9.37
N ALA A 122 -8.27 3.25 10.23
CA ALA A 122 -7.28 4.22 10.71
C ALA A 122 -6.14 3.54 11.48
N PHE A 123 -6.47 2.57 12.36
CA PHE A 123 -5.45 1.77 13.05
C PHE A 123 -4.61 0.96 12.07
N ASN A 124 -5.23 0.31 11.10
CA ASN A 124 -4.51 -0.46 10.08
C ASN A 124 -3.56 0.45 9.29
N ASN A 125 -4.04 1.61 8.86
CA ASN A 125 -3.29 2.51 8.00
C ASN A 125 -2.13 3.19 8.73
N ILE A 126 -2.36 3.66 9.95
CA ILE A 126 -1.27 4.28 10.73
C ILE A 126 -0.23 3.23 11.13
N GLY A 127 -0.67 2.01 11.46
CA GLY A 127 0.23 0.89 11.75
C GLY A 127 1.08 0.53 10.55
N THR A 128 0.48 0.47 9.35
CA THR A 128 1.19 0.24 8.09
C THR A 128 2.26 1.30 7.87
N LEU A 129 1.92 2.57 8.10
CA LEU A 129 2.85 3.67 7.91
C LEU A 129 4.05 3.58 8.86
N TYR A 130 3.83 3.24 10.14
CA TYR A 130 4.90 3.04 11.09
C TYR A 130 5.80 1.85 10.73
N LEU A 131 5.22 0.76 10.24
CA LEU A 131 6.00 -0.40 9.79
C LEU A 131 6.87 -0.06 8.58
N LEU A 132 6.37 0.76 7.67
CA LEU A 132 7.14 1.23 6.51
C LEU A 132 8.31 2.11 6.95
N GLU A 133 8.09 3.00 7.91
CA GLU A 133 9.14 3.85 8.47
C GLU A 133 10.22 3.01 9.18
N GLU A 134 9.81 2.02 9.97
CA GLU A 134 10.74 1.12 10.65
C GLU A 134 11.58 0.34 9.64
N SER A 135 10.95 -0.22 8.60
CA SER A 135 11.64 -0.96 7.55
C SER A 135 12.66 -0.09 6.82
N LYS A 136 12.31 1.17 6.53
CA LYS A 136 13.18 2.14 5.89
C LYS A 136 14.42 2.44 6.76
N GLN A 137 14.23 2.62 8.07
CA GLN A 137 15.33 2.85 9.00
C GLN A 137 16.29 1.66 9.06
N LYS A 138 15.77 0.44 9.11
CA LYS A 138 16.59 -0.77 9.11
C LYS A 138 17.45 -0.88 7.86
N ILE A 139 16.90 -0.59 6.70
CA ILE A 139 17.65 -0.58 5.44
C ILE A 139 18.75 0.48 5.48
N LYS A 140 18.45 1.69 5.95
CA LYS A 140 19.39 2.79 6.07
C LYS A 140 20.55 2.45 7.01
N GLN A 141 20.28 1.67 8.05
CA GLN A 141 21.29 1.23 9.04
C GLN A 141 22.07 -0.02 8.58
N GLY A 142 21.74 -0.57 7.42
CA GLY A 142 22.36 -1.78 6.90
C GLY A 142 21.90 -3.07 7.62
N ILE A 143 20.77 -3.02 8.30
CA ILE A 143 20.18 -4.17 8.98
C ILE A 143 19.15 -4.80 8.05
N THR A 144 19.37 -6.04 7.66
CA THR A 144 18.46 -6.81 6.82
C THR A 144 17.62 -7.80 7.62
#